data_167322654bfae22e55ee29393dfbeb7b
#
_entry.id   167322654bfae22e55ee29393dfbeb7b
#
_cell.length_a   1.000
_cell.length_b   1.000
_cell.length_c   1.000
_cell.angle_alpha   90.00
_cell.angle_beta   90.00
_cell.angle_gamma   90.00
#
_symmetry.space_group_name_H-M   'P 1'
#
loop_
_entity.id
_entity.type
_entity.pdbx_description
1 polymer ?
#
loop_
_entity_poly.entity_id
_entity_poly.type
_entity_poly.pdbx_seq_one_letter_code
_entity_poly.pdbx_strand_id
1 'polypeptide(L)'
;MDIPTLIIGLTFWLIVGVVIMRFLSNLEHKEIRKTAIMGSKNQIMGELYEKILPALPNFPFRPKDMVFLGKGCDYIIFDGLSEWSLREIIFLELKSGNARLTKNEEAIRNTVSKKRIRFAEYHIASSKSSE
;
A
#
# COMPACT_ATOMS: atom_id res chain seq x y z
N MET A 1 -52.93 -5.06 -38.73
CA MET A 1 -52.37 -4.78 -37.38
C MET A 1 -52.61 -3.30 -37.14
N ASP A 2 -53.44 -2.96 -36.17
CA ASP A 2 -53.86 -1.58 -35.96
C ASP A 2 -52.74 -0.76 -35.33
N ILE A 3 -52.57 0.47 -35.80
CA ILE A 3 -51.53 1.39 -35.35
C ILE A 3 -51.46 1.49 -33.82
N PRO A 4 -52.56 1.51 -33.03
CA PRO A 4 -52.48 1.56 -31.57
C PRO A 4 -51.86 0.32 -30.92
N THR A 5 -52.08 -0.87 -31.48
CA THR A 5 -51.45 -2.12 -30.95
C THR A 5 -49.94 -2.14 -31.17
N LEU A 6 -49.45 -1.58 -32.25
CA LEU A 6 -48.03 -1.42 -32.53
C LEU A 6 -47.38 -0.46 -31.53
N ILE A 7 -48.01 0.67 -31.23
CA ILE A 7 -47.53 1.66 -30.29
C ILE A 7 -47.46 1.07 -28.87
N ILE A 8 -48.50 0.35 -28.43
CA ILE A 8 -48.51 -0.30 -27.12
C ILE A 8 -47.40 -1.36 -27.02
N GLY A 9 -47.17 -2.16 -28.07
CA GLY A 9 -46.07 -3.12 -28.08
C GLY A 9 -44.69 -2.46 -27.98
N LEU A 10 -44.45 -1.38 -28.73
CA LEU A 10 -43.19 -0.63 -28.69
C LEU A 10 -42.91 0.00 -27.32
N THR A 11 -43.92 0.63 -26.70
CA THR A 11 -43.79 1.23 -25.38
C THR A 11 -43.54 0.18 -24.30
N PHE A 12 -44.18 -0.97 -24.38
CA PHE A 12 -43.93 -2.08 -23.48
C PHE A 12 -42.47 -2.57 -23.53
N TRP A 13 -41.95 -2.82 -24.74
CA TRP A 13 -40.57 -3.27 -24.93
C TRP A 13 -39.54 -2.21 -24.49
N LEU A 14 -39.85 -0.95 -24.68
CA LEU A 14 -38.99 0.16 -24.22
C LEU A 14 -38.92 0.19 -22.70
N ILE A 15 -40.04 0.05 -22.00
CA ILE A 15 -40.07 -0.01 -20.52
C ILE A 15 -39.32 -1.22 -20.02
N VAL A 16 -39.52 -2.40 -20.61
CA VAL A 16 -38.79 -3.63 -20.23
C VAL A 16 -37.29 -3.42 -20.42
N GLY A 17 -36.84 -2.83 -21.53
CA GLY A 17 -35.44 -2.54 -21.80
C GLY A 17 -34.83 -1.61 -20.77
N VAL A 18 -35.51 -0.53 -20.37
CA VAL A 18 -35.06 0.40 -19.33
C VAL A 18 -34.98 -0.29 -17.97
N VAL A 19 -35.93 -1.14 -17.61
CA VAL A 19 -35.90 -1.89 -16.34
C VAL A 19 -34.72 -2.84 -16.29
N ILE A 20 -34.49 -3.60 -17.35
CA ILE A 20 -33.35 -4.52 -17.46
C ILE A 20 -32.03 -3.76 -17.39
N MET A 21 -31.90 -2.65 -18.11
CA MET A 21 -30.67 -1.83 -18.10
C MET A 21 -30.37 -1.27 -16.71
N ARG A 22 -31.39 -0.77 -15.98
CA ARG A 22 -31.24 -0.31 -14.60
C ARG A 22 -30.87 -1.42 -13.64
N PHE A 23 -31.43 -2.61 -13.82
CA PHE A 23 -31.11 -3.76 -12.99
C PHE A 23 -29.66 -4.20 -13.18
N LEU A 24 -29.18 -4.30 -14.42
CA LEU A 24 -27.78 -4.65 -14.74
C LEU A 24 -26.80 -3.59 -14.21
N SER A 25 -27.08 -2.31 -14.40
CA SER A 25 -26.27 -1.22 -13.88
C SER A 25 -26.16 -1.26 -12.35
N ASN A 26 -27.24 -1.57 -11.64
CA ASN A 26 -27.23 -1.70 -10.19
C ASN A 26 -26.38 -2.90 -9.69
N LEU A 27 -26.30 -3.97 -10.46
CA LEU A 27 -25.44 -5.12 -10.16
C LEU A 27 -23.96 -4.75 -10.31
N GLU A 28 -23.57 -4.08 -11.39
CA GLU A 28 -22.20 -3.62 -11.63
C GLU A 28 -21.74 -2.66 -10.51
N HIS A 29 -22.58 -1.69 -10.11
CA HIS A 29 -22.26 -0.76 -9.03
C HIS A 29 -22.08 -1.45 -7.67
N LYS A 30 -22.78 -2.54 -7.39
CA LYS A 30 -22.58 -3.31 -6.14
C LYS A 30 -21.25 -4.06 -6.13
N GLU A 31 -20.84 -4.64 -7.26
CA GLU A 31 -19.55 -5.34 -7.38
C GLU A 31 -18.37 -4.36 -7.27
N ILE A 32 -18.44 -3.21 -7.96
CA ILE A 32 -17.40 -2.16 -7.89
C ILE A 32 -17.26 -1.64 -6.44
N ARG A 33 -18.35 -1.40 -5.73
CA ARG A 33 -18.31 -0.98 -4.33
C ARG A 33 -17.70 -2.03 -3.41
N LYS A 34 -18.05 -3.32 -3.57
CA LYS A 34 -17.46 -4.40 -2.78
C LYS A 34 -15.96 -4.49 -2.98
N THR A 35 -15.50 -4.44 -4.23
CA THR A 35 -14.08 -4.53 -4.57
C THR A 35 -13.30 -3.32 -4.02
N ALA A 36 -13.86 -2.12 -4.12
CA ALA A 36 -13.26 -0.91 -3.57
C ALA A 36 -13.17 -0.95 -2.04
N ILE A 37 -14.21 -1.40 -1.33
CA ILE A 37 -14.22 -1.53 0.12
C ILE A 37 -13.23 -2.61 0.59
N MET A 38 -13.16 -3.76 -0.09
CA MET A 38 -12.18 -4.80 0.23
C MET A 38 -10.75 -4.34 -0.02
N GLY A 39 -10.49 -3.64 -1.13
CA GLY A 39 -9.18 -3.07 -1.42
C GLY A 39 -8.75 -2.06 -0.37
N SER A 40 -9.61 -1.11 -0.01
CA SER A 40 -9.35 -0.13 1.04
C SER A 40 -9.14 -0.77 2.42
N LYS A 41 -9.95 -1.78 2.78
CA LYS A 41 -9.79 -2.51 4.05
C LYS A 41 -8.45 -3.24 4.11
N ASN A 42 -8.04 -3.89 3.04
CA ASN A 42 -6.75 -4.60 2.99
C ASN A 42 -5.56 -3.63 3.06
N GLN A 43 -5.66 -2.47 2.44
CA GLN A 43 -4.65 -1.42 2.52
C GLN A 43 -4.52 -0.87 3.95
N ILE A 44 -5.65 -0.50 4.58
CA ILE A 44 -5.66 0.00 5.97
C ILE A 44 -5.11 -1.05 6.94
N MET A 45 -5.47 -2.32 6.75
CA MET A 45 -4.92 -3.41 7.58
C MET A 45 -3.42 -3.59 7.36
N GLY A 46 -2.93 -3.46 6.11
CA GLY A 46 -1.50 -3.47 5.82
C GLY A 46 -0.75 -2.38 6.58
N GLU A 47 -1.17 -1.12 6.44
CA GLU A 47 -0.59 0.03 7.15
C GLU A 47 -0.65 -0.11 8.68
N LEU A 48 -1.73 -0.71 9.21
CA LEU A 48 -1.86 -0.98 10.64
C LEU A 48 -0.86 -2.03 11.11
N TYR A 49 -0.70 -3.12 10.35
CA TYR A 49 0.28 -4.17 10.66
C TYR A 49 1.71 -3.62 10.62
N GLU A 50 2.05 -2.83 9.62
CA GLU A 50 3.37 -2.18 9.53
C GLU A 50 3.73 -1.37 10.79
N LYS A 51 2.75 -0.72 11.40
CA LYS A 51 2.96 0.12 12.60
C LYS A 51 2.91 -0.67 13.92
N ILE A 52 2.13 -1.73 14.00
CA ILE A 52 1.89 -2.49 15.24
C ILE A 52 2.82 -3.70 15.37
N LEU A 53 3.18 -4.36 14.26
CA LEU A 53 4.05 -5.54 14.31
C LEU A 53 5.35 -5.34 15.10
N PRO A 54 6.05 -4.20 14.99
CA PRO A 54 7.26 -3.97 15.79
C PRO A 54 7.03 -3.94 17.31
N ALA A 55 5.80 -3.68 17.73
CA ALA A 55 5.43 -3.64 19.15
C ALA A 55 4.98 -5.00 19.71
N LEU A 56 4.89 -6.04 18.87
CA LEU A 56 4.46 -7.37 19.32
C LEU A 56 5.58 -8.10 20.09
N PRO A 57 5.23 -8.90 21.13
CA PRO A 57 6.20 -9.56 22.01
C PRO A 57 7.21 -10.48 21.31
N ASN A 58 6.86 -11.05 20.15
CA ASN A 58 7.69 -12.00 19.42
C ASN A 58 8.37 -11.38 18.19
N PHE A 59 8.37 -10.07 18.07
CA PHE A 59 9.07 -9.41 16.98
C PHE A 59 10.59 -9.47 17.22
N PRO A 60 11.41 -9.87 16.23
CA PRO A 60 12.82 -10.21 16.45
C PRO A 60 13.72 -9.01 16.67
N PHE A 61 13.25 -7.80 16.45
CA PHE A 61 14.04 -6.58 16.53
C PHE A 61 13.54 -5.64 17.64
N ARG A 62 14.41 -4.83 18.17
CA ARG A 62 14.09 -3.86 19.21
C ARG A 62 13.46 -2.60 18.58
N PRO A 63 12.28 -2.15 19.05
CA PRO A 63 11.64 -0.95 18.51
C PRO A 63 12.53 0.30 18.58
N LYS A 64 13.44 0.38 19.58
CA LYS A 64 14.38 1.52 19.75
C LYS A 64 15.45 1.60 18.66
N ASP A 65 15.74 0.48 17.99
CA ASP A 65 16.73 0.37 16.92
C ASP A 65 16.11 0.52 15.53
N MET A 66 14.80 0.80 15.45
CA MET A 66 14.03 0.86 14.22
C MET A 66 13.68 2.28 13.82
N VAL A 67 13.82 2.57 12.54
CA VAL A 67 13.36 3.82 11.91
C VAL A 67 12.38 3.50 10.80
N PHE A 68 11.16 4.01 10.91
CA PHE A 68 10.14 3.87 9.87
C PHE A 68 10.46 4.80 8.68
N LEU A 69 10.46 4.27 7.47
CA LEU A 69 10.69 5.02 6.24
C LEU A 69 9.42 5.21 5.41
N GLY A 70 8.61 4.16 5.29
CA GLY A 70 7.35 4.18 4.55
C GLY A 70 7.47 4.33 3.03
N LYS A 71 8.68 4.39 2.48
CA LYS A 71 8.94 4.40 1.04
C LYS A 71 10.13 3.51 0.69
N GLY A 72 9.89 2.58 -0.22
CA GLY A 72 10.93 1.68 -0.73
C GLY A 72 11.18 0.46 0.16
N CYS A 73 11.19 0.61 1.45
CA CYS A 73 11.03 -0.42 2.47
C CYS A 73 10.33 0.21 3.68
N ASP A 74 9.80 -0.62 4.57
CA ASP A 74 9.04 -0.14 5.73
C ASP A 74 9.95 0.43 6.80
N TYR A 75 11.05 -0.25 7.09
CA TYR A 75 11.96 0.13 8.18
C TYR A 75 13.43 -0.01 7.79
N ILE A 76 14.27 0.81 8.42
CA ILE A 76 15.69 0.53 8.63
C ILE A 76 15.90 0.17 10.09
N ILE A 77 16.64 -0.90 10.34
CA ILE A 77 17.00 -1.37 11.68
C ILE A 77 18.50 -1.17 11.87
N PHE A 78 18.87 -0.48 12.92
CA PHE A 78 20.25 -0.32 13.36
C PHE A 78 20.49 -1.29 14.52
N ASP A 79 20.63 -2.57 14.21
CA ASP A 79 20.66 -3.62 15.21
C ASP A 79 21.78 -3.44 16.24
N GLY A 80 21.40 -3.26 17.49
CA GLY A 80 22.29 -3.01 18.61
C GLY A 80 22.67 -1.55 18.84
N LEU A 81 22.15 -0.60 18.08
CA LEU A 81 22.46 0.83 18.26
C LEU A 81 22.05 1.33 19.65
N SER A 82 20.90 0.93 20.16
CA SER A 82 20.42 1.30 21.51
C SER A 82 21.26 0.71 22.64
N GLU A 83 22.13 -0.25 22.35
CA GLU A 83 23.08 -0.88 23.27
C GLU A 83 24.53 -0.40 23.08
N TRP A 84 24.73 0.63 22.25
CA TRP A 84 26.07 1.12 21.87
C TRP A 84 26.94 0.03 21.20
N SER A 85 26.33 -0.97 20.61
CA SER A 85 26.98 -2.11 19.96
C SER A 85 26.32 -2.41 18.63
N LEU A 86 26.47 -1.48 17.66
CA LEU A 86 25.91 -1.65 16.32
C LEU A 86 26.52 -2.87 15.65
N ARG A 87 25.71 -3.85 15.30
CA ARG A 87 26.09 -5.12 14.65
C ARG A 87 25.88 -5.08 13.14
N GLU A 88 24.68 -4.65 12.73
CA GLU A 88 24.32 -4.56 11.32
C GLU A 88 23.23 -3.52 11.08
N ILE A 89 23.04 -3.16 9.81
CA ILE A 89 21.96 -2.32 9.32
C ILE A 89 21.10 -3.15 8.40
N ILE A 90 19.80 -3.30 8.74
CA ILE A 90 18.86 -4.15 8.04
C ILE A 90 17.79 -3.30 7.38
N PHE A 91 17.54 -3.51 6.10
CA PHE A 91 16.39 -2.98 5.38
C PHE A 91 15.26 -3.99 5.49
N LEU A 92 14.22 -3.66 6.25
CA LEU A 92 13.09 -4.54 6.55
C LEU A 92 11.87 -4.13 5.74
N GLU A 93 11.29 -5.11 5.08
CA GLU A 93 9.99 -5.00 4.42
C GLU A 93 9.02 -6.02 5.05
N LEU A 94 7.87 -5.58 5.50
CA LEU A 94 6.84 -6.40 6.12
C LEU A 94 5.80 -6.81 5.07
N LYS A 95 5.52 -8.09 4.95
CA LYS A 95 4.50 -8.62 4.05
C LYS A 95 3.51 -9.47 4.81
N SER A 96 2.23 -9.31 4.50
CA SER A 96 1.15 -10.14 5.04
C SER A 96 0.68 -11.17 4.01
N GLY A 97 0.34 -12.37 4.48
CA GLY A 97 -0.20 -13.44 3.64
C GLY A 97 0.73 -13.80 2.47
N ASN A 98 0.20 -13.81 1.25
CA ASN A 98 0.94 -14.16 0.03
C ASN A 98 1.44 -12.94 -0.75
N ALA A 99 1.54 -11.76 -0.12
CA ALA A 99 1.99 -10.55 -0.77
C ALA A 99 3.45 -10.68 -1.25
N ARG A 100 3.70 -10.25 -2.50
CA ARG A 100 5.05 -10.25 -3.10
C ARG A 100 5.64 -8.85 -3.01
N LEU A 101 6.96 -8.78 -3.15
CA LEU A 101 7.66 -7.50 -3.27
C LEU A 101 7.20 -6.75 -4.52
N THR A 102 7.05 -5.46 -4.40
CA THR A 102 6.87 -4.55 -5.53
C THR A 102 8.18 -4.39 -6.29
N LYS A 103 8.13 -3.81 -7.51
CA LYS A 103 9.33 -3.55 -8.31
C LYS A 103 10.36 -2.67 -7.58
N ASN A 104 9.90 -1.68 -6.82
CA ASN A 104 10.78 -0.79 -6.07
C ASN A 104 11.46 -1.50 -4.89
N GLU A 105 10.72 -2.28 -4.11
CA GLU A 105 11.25 -3.08 -3.00
C GLU A 105 12.23 -4.13 -3.49
N GLU A 106 11.94 -4.77 -4.63
CA GLU A 106 12.85 -5.69 -5.27
C GLU A 106 14.16 -5.00 -5.76
N ALA A 107 14.05 -3.79 -6.31
CA ALA A 107 15.21 -3.00 -6.70
C ALA A 107 16.09 -2.65 -5.48
N ILE A 108 15.49 -2.29 -4.34
CA ILE A 108 16.21 -2.03 -3.09
C ILE A 108 16.90 -3.29 -2.60
N ARG A 109 16.16 -4.41 -2.48
CA ARG A 109 16.74 -5.70 -2.10
C ARG A 109 17.96 -6.05 -2.96
N ASN A 110 17.84 -5.89 -4.28
CA ASN A 110 18.94 -6.18 -5.22
C ASN A 110 20.12 -5.21 -5.08
N THR A 111 19.86 -3.96 -4.69
CA THR A 111 20.91 -2.96 -4.44
C THR A 111 21.67 -3.28 -3.15
N VAL A 112 20.93 -3.63 -2.10
CA VAL A 112 21.49 -4.06 -0.80
C VAL A 112 22.32 -5.34 -0.97
N SER A 113 21.79 -6.36 -1.65
CA SER A 113 22.49 -7.64 -1.88
C SER A 113 23.79 -7.48 -2.68
N LYS A 114 23.86 -6.47 -3.56
CA LYS A 114 25.07 -6.10 -4.31
C LYS A 114 26.03 -5.20 -3.52
N LYS A 115 25.77 -4.96 -2.22
CA LYS A 115 26.56 -4.09 -1.33
C LYS A 115 26.75 -2.66 -1.90
N ARG A 116 25.76 -2.13 -2.62
CA ARG A 116 25.79 -0.77 -3.19
C ARG A 116 25.21 0.24 -2.20
N ILE A 117 25.71 0.23 -0.98
CA ILE A 117 25.33 1.13 0.11
C ILE A 117 26.59 1.82 0.58
N ARG A 118 26.50 3.13 0.84
CA ARG A 118 27.64 3.92 1.33
C ARG A 118 27.17 4.89 2.41
N PHE A 119 28.06 5.19 3.33
CA PHE A 119 27.94 6.32 4.22
C PHE A 119 28.48 7.58 3.51
N ALA A 120 27.81 8.71 3.65
CA ALA A 120 28.25 9.99 3.09
C ALA A 120 28.01 11.11 4.11
N GLU A 121 29.01 11.96 4.30
CA GLU A 121 28.91 13.18 5.08
C GLU A 121 28.85 14.39 4.15
N TYR A 122 28.02 15.36 4.50
CA TYR A 122 27.94 16.63 3.80
C TYR A 122 28.02 17.78 4.81
N HIS A 123 29.05 18.61 4.70
CA HIS A 123 29.28 19.76 5.57
C HIS A 123 28.68 21.03 4.96
N ILE A 124 27.70 21.60 5.63
CA ILE A 124 27.12 22.89 5.26
C ILE A 124 28.03 23.97 5.83
N ALA A 125 28.59 24.83 4.95
CA ALA A 125 29.38 25.97 5.39
C ALA A 125 28.50 26.90 6.24
N SER A 126 28.85 27.12 7.49
CA SER A 126 28.22 28.16 8.33
C SER A 126 28.63 29.54 7.81
N SER A 127 27.68 30.32 7.30
CA SER A 127 27.91 31.74 7.06
C SER A 127 28.12 32.41 8.41
N LYS A 128 29.37 32.74 8.76
CA LYS A 128 29.62 33.69 9.85
C LYS A 128 29.00 35.02 9.41
N SER A 129 27.92 35.45 10.08
CA SER A 129 27.51 36.84 10.07
C SER A 129 28.68 37.65 10.64
N SER A 130 29.38 38.36 9.75
CA SER A 130 30.33 39.43 10.20
C SER A 130 29.49 40.53 10.82
N GLU A 131 29.54 40.67 12.16
CA GLU A 131 29.27 41.93 12.83
C GLU A 131 30.34 42.95 12.47
#